data_03f931fab25a03d0a5c17d12997882fc
#
_entry.id   03f931fab25a03d0a5c17d12997882fc
#
_cell.length_a   1.000
_cell.length_b   1.000
_cell.length_c   1.000
_cell.angle_alpha   90.00
_cell.angle_beta   90.00
_cell.angle_gamma   90.00
#
_symmetry.space_group_name_H-M   'P 1'
#
loop_
_entity.id
_entity.type
_entity.pdbx_description
1 polymer ?
#
loop_
_entity_poly.entity_id
_entity_poly.type
_entity_poly.pdbx_seq_one_letter_code
_entity_poly.pdbx_strand_id
1 'polypeptide(L)'
;VHLTMCPGDYQNTCEICRDCPARSEQNCKRELKELGMHLYRGESPDCKSACNLDRRIVEVLKDLGVPTHMKGYDYLRDAIYMGVEDKTILGSITGRLYPEIAERYNTTPSRLERATRHAIEVAWDCGDWGVFRRYFGNTISCTRGKPTNSEFISCVANQLRLEVQEQG
;
A
#
# COMPACT_ATOMS: atom_id res chain seq x y z
N VAL A 1 -1.48 15.64 -3.82
CA VAL A 1 -0.06 15.33 -4.03
C VAL A 1 0.41 14.58 -2.81
N HIS A 2 0.44 13.24 -2.90
CA HIS A 2 0.96 12.39 -1.83
C HIS A 2 2.49 12.47 -1.87
N LEU A 3 3.07 13.13 -0.88
CA LEU A 3 4.50 13.05 -0.59
C LEU A 3 4.72 11.81 0.28
N THR A 4 5.07 10.71 -0.35
CA THR A 4 5.63 9.56 0.37
C THR A 4 7.05 9.93 0.74
N MET A 5 7.27 10.24 2.00
CA MET A 5 8.55 10.75 2.48
C MET A 5 9.38 9.60 3.07
N CYS A 6 10.61 9.47 2.59
CA CYS A 6 11.55 8.48 3.07
C CYS A 6 12.25 8.94 4.34
N PRO A 7 12.20 8.20 5.45
CA PRO A 7 13.06 8.45 6.60
C PRO A 7 14.42 7.78 6.41
N GLY A 8 15.44 8.51 6.06
CA GLY A 8 16.80 7.96 5.94
C GLY A 8 17.81 8.93 5.34
N ASP A 9 19.08 8.57 5.37
CA ASP A 9 20.22 9.38 4.98
C ASP A 9 20.10 9.98 3.57
N TYR A 10 19.94 11.31 3.51
CA TYR A 10 19.63 12.09 2.30
C TYR A 10 20.80 12.27 1.33
N GLN A 11 21.91 11.62 1.55
CA GLN A 11 23.11 11.89 0.74
C GLN A 11 23.26 11.00 -0.50
N ASN A 12 22.41 9.98 -0.70
CA ASN A 12 22.54 9.10 -1.85
C ASN A 12 21.22 8.73 -2.54
N THR A 13 20.84 9.54 -3.52
CA THR A 13 20.36 9.10 -4.84
C THR A 13 19.20 8.09 -4.90
N CYS A 14 18.12 8.30 -4.17
CA CYS A 14 16.82 7.83 -4.61
C CYS A 14 16.29 8.86 -5.64
N GLU A 15 15.93 8.44 -6.85
CA GLU A 15 15.38 9.34 -7.86
C GLU A 15 14.11 10.07 -7.38
N ILE A 16 13.34 9.44 -6.52
CA ILE A 16 12.14 10.01 -5.88
C ILE A 16 12.52 11.08 -4.86
N CYS A 17 13.65 10.91 -4.15
CA CYS A 17 14.14 11.87 -3.15
C CYS A 17 14.94 13.01 -3.74
N ARG A 18 15.34 12.95 -5.01
CA ARG A 18 16.13 14.02 -5.67
C ARG A 18 15.38 15.34 -5.69
N ASP A 19 14.07 15.30 -5.85
CA ASP A 19 13.18 16.47 -5.91
C ASP A 19 12.36 16.68 -4.62
N CYS A 20 12.71 15.99 -3.53
CA CYS A 20 12.01 16.16 -2.25
C CYS A 20 12.36 17.52 -1.65
N PRO A 21 11.36 18.40 -1.36
CA PRO A 21 11.59 19.72 -0.79
C PRO A 21 12.16 19.69 0.63
N ALA A 22 12.02 18.57 1.34
CA ALA A 22 12.52 18.38 2.70
C ALA A 22 13.92 17.73 2.70
N ARG A 23 14.94 18.46 2.25
CA ARG A 23 16.32 17.96 2.11
C ARG A 23 17.06 17.64 3.42
N SER A 24 16.44 17.71 4.58
CA SER A 24 17.04 17.34 5.85
C SER A 24 16.09 16.51 6.70
N GLU A 25 16.62 15.57 7.48
CA GLU A 25 15.85 14.71 8.39
C GLU A 25 14.97 15.51 9.36
N GLN A 26 15.47 16.67 9.81
CA GLN A 26 14.74 17.56 10.74
C GLN A 26 13.55 18.26 10.06
N ASN A 27 13.69 18.67 8.80
CA ASN A 27 12.59 19.26 8.03
C ASN A 27 11.54 18.22 7.69
N CYS A 28 11.96 17.01 7.31
CA CYS A 28 11.07 15.89 7.05
C CYS A 28 10.21 15.54 8.27
N LYS A 29 10.84 15.39 9.45
CA LYS A 29 10.13 15.11 10.71
C LYS A 29 9.16 16.23 11.10
N ARG A 30 9.50 17.49 10.83
CA ARG A 30 8.64 18.63 11.13
C ARG A 30 7.43 18.69 10.21
N GLU A 31 7.61 18.55 8.91
CA GLU A 31 6.51 18.56 7.93
C GLU A 31 5.57 17.37 8.12
N LEU A 32 6.09 16.18 8.41
CA LEU A 32 5.27 15.00 8.73
C LEU A 32 4.40 15.22 9.98
N LYS A 33 4.95 15.91 11.00
CA LYS A 33 4.22 16.21 12.22
C LYS A 33 3.13 17.26 12.00
N GLU A 34 3.38 18.23 11.13
CA GLU A 34 2.41 19.28 10.74
C GLU A 34 1.30 18.72 9.86
N LEU A 35 1.58 17.69 9.04
CA LEU A 35 0.62 17.00 8.20
C LEU A 35 -0.15 15.88 8.92
N GLY A 36 0.08 15.66 10.23
CA GLY A 36 -0.59 14.63 11.02
C GLY A 36 -0.22 13.20 10.62
N MET A 37 0.87 13.01 9.89
CA MET A 37 1.34 11.68 9.48
C MET A 37 2.16 11.06 10.60
N HIS A 38 1.69 9.94 11.15
CA HIS A 38 2.45 9.15 12.12
C HIS A 38 3.56 8.38 11.45
N LEU A 39 4.81 8.59 11.93
CA LEU A 39 5.93 7.71 11.62
C LEU A 39 5.64 6.31 12.17
N TYR A 40 5.77 5.30 11.33
CA TYR A 40 5.80 3.91 11.79
C TYR A 40 6.91 3.74 12.83
N ARG A 41 6.56 3.27 14.04
CA ARG A 41 7.52 2.82 15.04
C ARG A 41 8.01 1.42 14.69
N GLY A 42 8.86 1.33 13.69
CA GLY A 42 9.68 0.17 13.41
C GLY A 42 11.10 0.67 13.18
N GLU A 43 12.10 -0.12 13.50
CA GLU A 43 13.49 0.14 13.13
C GLU A 43 13.51 0.60 11.68
N SER A 44 14.14 1.74 11.40
CA SER A 44 14.08 2.44 10.12
C SER A 44 14.35 1.47 8.97
N PRO A 45 13.35 1.08 8.16
CA PRO A 45 13.66 0.37 6.94
C PRO A 45 14.58 1.26 6.13
N ASP A 46 15.62 0.69 5.54
CA ASP A 46 16.50 1.41 4.64
C ASP A 46 15.62 2.19 3.65
N CYS A 47 15.83 3.49 3.52
CA CYS A 47 15.01 4.36 2.66
C CYS A 47 14.84 3.78 1.24
N LYS A 48 15.87 3.14 0.73
CA LYS A 48 15.83 2.45 -0.57
C LYS A 48 14.83 1.29 -0.58
N SER A 49 14.75 0.54 0.50
CA SER A 49 13.81 -0.58 0.63
C SER A 49 12.36 -0.10 0.69
N ALA A 50 12.08 0.92 1.52
CA ALA A 50 10.74 1.48 1.64
C ALA A 50 10.25 2.14 0.33
N CYS A 51 11.11 2.91 -0.35
CA CYS A 51 10.81 3.49 -1.65
C CYS A 51 10.60 2.43 -2.72
N ASN A 52 11.35 1.34 -2.67
CA ASN A 52 11.22 0.24 -3.62
C ASN A 52 9.90 -0.50 -3.42
N LEU A 53 9.52 -0.77 -2.17
CA LEU A 53 8.25 -1.40 -1.84
C LEU A 53 7.04 -0.56 -2.29
N ASP A 54 7.04 0.74 -1.97
CA ASP A 54 5.95 1.62 -2.36
C ASP A 54 5.79 1.70 -3.89
N ARG A 55 6.88 1.81 -4.61
CA ARG A 55 6.90 1.77 -6.08
C ARG A 55 6.32 0.46 -6.61
N ARG A 56 6.72 -0.69 -6.04
CA ARG A 56 6.19 -2.00 -6.44
C ARG A 56 4.70 -2.11 -6.18
N ILE A 57 4.20 -1.61 -5.06
CA ILE A 57 2.76 -1.58 -4.77
C ILE A 57 2.01 -0.78 -5.83
N VAL A 58 2.53 0.41 -6.19
CA VAL A 58 1.93 1.25 -7.24
C VAL A 58 1.89 0.53 -8.59
N GLU A 59 2.98 -0.13 -8.98
CA GLU A 59 3.04 -0.92 -10.22
C GLU A 59 2.01 -2.04 -10.22
N VAL A 60 1.93 -2.82 -9.15
CA VAL A 60 0.96 -3.92 -9.01
C VAL A 60 -0.48 -3.43 -9.07
N LEU A 61 -0.83 -2.38 -8.35
CA LEU A 61 -2.17 -1.80 -8.37
C LEU A 61 -2.54 -1.26 -9.75
N LYS A 62 -1.58 -0.69 -10.46
CA LYS A 62 -1.76 -0.22 -11.84
C LYS A 62 -1.96 -1.40 -12.80
N ASP A 63 -1.16 -2.44 -12.70
CA ASP A 63 -1.27 -3.65 -13.52
C ASP A 63 -2.62 -4.34 -13.32
N LEU A 64 -3.10 -4.39 -12.09
CA LEU A 64 -4.43 -4.89 -11.73
C LEU A 64 -5.58 -3.97 -12.18
N GLY A 65 -5.27 -2.78 -12.71
CA GLY A 65 -6.27 -1.85 -13.21
C GLY A 65 -7.03 -1.09 -12.11
N VAL A 66 -6.46 -0.96 -10.91
CA VAL A 66 -7.08 -0.15 -9.85
C VAL A 66 -7.00 1.33 -10.19
N PRO A 67 -8.12 2.07 -10.29
CA PRO A 67 -8.12 3.45 -10.72
C PRO A 67 -7.48 4.38 -9.66
N THR A 68 -6.44 5.10 -10.06
CA THR A 68 -5.65 5.98 -9.16
C THR A 68 -6.42 7.18 -8.62
N HIS A 69 -7.50 7.59 -9.27
CA HIS A 69 -8.32 8.74 -8.86
C HIS A 69 -9.33 8.39 -7.75
N MET A 70 -9.47 7.12 -7.40
CA MET A 70 -10.41 6.66 -6.37
C MET A 70 -9.74 6.66 -5.00
N LYS A 71 -10.46 7.11 -3.95
CA LYS A 71 -9.97 7.04 -2.57
C LYS A 71 -9.61 5.61 -2.14
N GLY A 72 -10.31 4.61 -2.68
CA GLY A 72 -10.02 3.21 -2.43
C GLY A 72 -8.64 2.77 -2.90
N TYR A 73 -8.06 3.45 -3.89
CA TYR A 73 -6.68 3.23 -4.34
C TYR A 73 -5.67 3.55 -3.23
N ASP A 74 -5.79 4.73 -2.61
CA ASP A 74 -4.90 5.15 -1.53
C ASP A 74 -5.02 4.19 -0.33
N TYR A 75 -6.24 3.77 0.00
CA TYR A 75 -6.48 2.84 1.10
C TYR A 75 -5.90 1.44 0.82
N LEU A 76 -6.01 0.96 -0.42
CA LEU A 76 -5.39 -0.31 -0.84
C LEU A 76 -3.87 -0.25 -0.76
N ARG A 77 -3.28 0.85 -1.24
CA ARG A 77 -1.83 1.05 -1.20
C ARG A 77 -1.31 0.98 0.23
N ASP A 78 -1.91 1.73 1.16
CA ASP A 78 -1.53 1.71 2.57
C ASP A 78 -1.79 0.34 3.22
N ALA A 79 -2.92 -0.30 2.91
CA ALA A 79 -3.26 -1.62 3.43
C ALA A 79 -2.26 -2.70 3.00
N ILE A 80 -1.85 -2.68 1.74
CA ILE A 80 -0.85 -3.61 1.20
C ILE A 80 0.51 -3.33 1.82
N TYR A 81 0.92 -2.05 1.92
CA TYR A 81 2.18 -1.66 2.54
C TYR A 81 2.27 -2.19 3.97
N MET A 82 1.25 -1.91 4.80
CA MET A 82 1.18 -2.41 6.18
C MET A 82 1.20 -3.94 6.24
N GLY A 83 0.52 -4.60 5.32
CA GLY A 83 0.48 -6.06 5.24
C GLY A 83 1.82 -6.69 4.83
N VAL A 84 2.67 -6.00 4.06
CA VAL A 84 4.04 -6.43 3.74
C VAL A 84 4.93 -6.27 4.96
N GLU A 85 4.85 -5.15 5.67
CA GLU A 85 5.67 -4.85 6.86
C GLU A 85 5.30 -5.76 8.05
N ASP A 86 4.02 -5.90 8.33
CA ASP A 86 3.51 -6.74 9.43
C ASP A 86 2.48 -7.77 8.93
N LYS A 87 2.93 -9.01 8.76
CA LYS A 87 2.05 -10.13 8.38
C LYS A 87 0.89 -10.33 9.35
N THR A 88 1.09 -10.05 10.64
CA THR A 88 0.08 -10.32 11.67
C THR A 88 -1.16 -9.44 11.49
N ILE A 89 -1.02 -8.26 10.90
CA ILE A 89 -2.12 -7.33 10.66
C ILE A 89 -3.13 -7.86 9.65
N LEU A 90 -2.67 -8.72 8.72
CA LEU A 90 -3.53 -9.37 7.73
C LEU A 90 -4.53 -10.35 8.37
N GLY A 91 -4.22 -10.86 9.55
CA GLY A 91 -5.15 -11.69 10.35
C GLY A 91 -6.29 -10.90 10.99
N SER A 92 -6.23 -9.56 10.99
CA SER A 92 -7.24 -8.70 11.64
C SER A 92 -7.50 -7.42 10.81
N ILE A 93 -7.91 -7.59 9.55
CA ILE A 93 -8.11 -6.49 8.60
C ILE A 93 -9.19 -5.52 9.12
N THR A 94 -10.35 -6.02 9.51
CA THR A 94 -11.44 -5.18 10.02
C THR A 94 -11.21 -4.67 11.44
N GLY A 95 -10.50 -5.43 12.27
CA GLY A 95 -10.28 -5.10 13.68
C GLY A 95 -9.06 -4.21 13.95
N ARG A 96 -8.06 -4.25 13.07
CA ARG A 96 -6.80 -3.49 13.26
C ARG A 96 -6.46 -2.64 12.03
N LEU A 97 -6.34 -3.26 10.85
CA LEU A 97 -5.86 -2.59 9.65
C LEU A 97 -6.76 -1.42 9.24
N TYR A 98 -8.07 -1.65 9.12
CA TYR A 98 -9.00 -0.61 8.70
C TYR A 98 -9.13 0.54 9.69
N PRO A 99 -9.25 0.31 11.01
CA PRO A 99 -9.24 1.40 12.00
C PRO A 99 -8.00 2.26 11.91
N GLU A 100 -6.82 1.65 11.78
CA GLU A 100 -5.54 2.37 11.73
C GLU A 100 -5.42 3.24 10.46
N ILE A 101 -5.82 2.72 9.29
CA ILE A 101 -5.83 3.51 8.05
C ILE A 101 -6.92 4.59 8.11
N ALA A 102 -8.11 4.26 8.63
CA ALA A 102 -9.22 5.20 8.74
C ALA A 102 -8.87 6.43 9.59
N GLU A 103 -8.11 6.25 10.66
CA GLU A 103 -7.59 7.34 11.49
C GLU A 103 -6.67 8.27 10.68
N ARG A 104 -5.74 7.72 9.88
CA ARG A 104 -4.82 8.51 9.04
C ARG A 104 -5.54 9.38 8.02
N TYR A 105 -6.61 8.85 7.44
CA TYR A 105 -7.39 9.55 6.41
C TYR A 105 -8.59 10.32 6.97
N ASN A 106 -8.69 10.44 8.28
CA ASN A 106 -9.81 11.11 8.96
C ASN A 106 -11.18 10.63 8.43
N THR A 107 -11.35 9.31 8.37
CA THR A 107 -12.55 8.63 7.87
C THR A 107 -12.99 7.53 8.83
N THR A 108 -14.05 6.82 8.49
CA THR A 108 -14.51 5.67 9.30
C THR A 108 -14.10 4.34 8.65
N PRO A 109 -13.86 3.27 9.43
CA PRO A 109 -13.55 1.95 8.90
C PRO A 109 -14.58 1.45 7.86
N SER A 110 -15.87 1.71 8.09
CA SER A 110 -16.92 1.32 7.16
C SER A 110 -16.86 2.07 5.83
N ARG A 111 -16.54 3.36 5.84
CA ARG A 111 -16.37 4.14 4.62
C ARG A 111 -15.13 3.70 3.86
N LEU A 112 -14.06 3.44 4.58
CA LEU A 112 -12.82 2.91 4.03
C LEU A 112 -13.06 1.56 3.36
N GLU A 113 -13.70 0.62 4.05
CA GLU A 113 -14.04 -0.69 3.52
C GLU A 113 -14.86 -0.61 2.22
N ARG A 114 -15.89 0.25 2.19
CA ARG A 114 -16.72 0.44 0.99
C ARG A 114 -15.94 1.04 -0.17
N ALA A 115 -15.10 2.04 0.09
CA ALA A 115 -14.26 2.65 -0.96
C ALA A 115 -13.23 1.65 -1.51
N THR A 116 -12.60 0.86 -0.64
CA THR A 116 -11.70 -0.23 -1.01
C THR A 116 -12.41 -1.28 -1.85
N ARG A 117 -13.60 -1.72 -1.41
CA ARG A 117 -14.44 -2.66 -2.15
C ARG A 117 -14.75 -2.15 -3.56
N HIS A 118 -15.19 -0.91 -3.67
CA HIS A 118 -15.52 -0.32 -4.95
C HIS A 118 -14.32 -0.24 -5.90
N ALA A 119 -13.14 0.12 -5.39
CA ALA A 119 -11.92 0.16 -6.21
C ALA A 119 -11.53 -1.23 -6.74
N ILE A 120 -11.65 -2.27 -5.91
CA ILE A 120 -11.41 -3.67 -6.31
C ILE A 120 -12.44 -4.13 -7.35
N GLU A 121 -13.70 -3.78 -7.18
CA GLU A 121 -14.77 -4.14 -8.13
C GLU A 121 -14.54 -3.51 -9.51
N VAL A 122 -14.17 -2.22 -9.56
CA VAL A 122 -13.83 -1.56 -10.81
C VAL A 122 -12.62 -2.20 -11.47
N ALA A 123 -11.57 -2.49 -10.70
CA ALA A 123 -10.40 -3.19 -11.21
C ALA A 123 -10.74 -4.57 -11.78
N TRP A 124 -11.59 -5.31 -11.10
CA TRP A 124 -12.05 -6.63 -11.55
C TRP A 124 -12.86 -6.57 -12.84
N ASP A 125 -13.78 -5.60 -12.96
CA ASP A 125 -14.66 -5.48 -14.11
C ASP A 125 -13.96 -4.91 -15.36
N CYS A 126 -12.90 -4.10 -15.18
CA CYS A 126 -12.20 -3.40 -16.25
C CYS A 126 -10.76 -3.89 -16.47
N GLY A 127 -10.19 -4.65 -15.53
CA GLY A 127 -8.80 -5.08 -15.57
C GLY A 127 -8.54 -6.27 -16.48
N ASP A 128 -7.25 -6.55 -16.72
CA ASP A 128 -6.82 -7.70 -17.51
C ASP A 128 -6.88 -8.98 -16.69
N TRP A 129 -7.68 -9.95 -17.16
CA TRP A 129 -7.83 -11.24 -16.51
C TRP A 129 -6.52 -12.02 -16.42
N GLY A 130 -5.62 -11.89 -17.38
CA GLY A 130 -4.30 -12.51 -17.36
C GLY A 130 -3.43 -12.01 -16.23
N VAL A 131 -3.53 -10.71 -15.93
CA VAL A 131 -2.85 -10.07 -14.80
C VAL A 131 -3.44 -10.57 -13.48
N PHE A 132 -4.76 -10.56 -13.32
CA PHE A 132 -5.41 -11.12 -12.13
C PHE A 132 -4.99 -12.55 -11.87
N ARG A 133 -4.96 -13.39 -12.89
CA ARG A 133 -4.56 -14.79 -12.79
C ARG A 133 -3.10 -14.95 -12.34
N ARG A 134 -2.22 -14.03 -12.73
CA ARG A 134 -0.81 -14.04 -12.32
C ARG A 134 -0.65 -13.77 -10.83
N TYR A 135 -1.36 -12.77 -10.31
CA TYR A 135 -1.25 -12.39 -8.89
C TYR A 135 -2.05 -13.29 -7.96
N PHE A 136 -3.19 -13.77 -8.39
CA PHE A 136 -4.12 -14.52 -7.54
C PHE A 136 -4.10 -16.04 -7.83
N GLY A 137 -3.56 -16.46 -8.97
CA GLY A 137 -3.48 -17.86 -9.35
C GLY A 137 -4.84 -18.55 -9.30
N ASN A 138 -4.89 -19.70 -8.63
CA ASN A 138 -6.12 -20.44 -8.39
C ASN A 138 -6.84 -20.03 -7.08
N THR A 139 -6.32 -19.03 -6.37
CA THR A 139 -6.89 -18.58 -5.09
C THR A 139 -8.26 -17.93 -5.30
N ILE A 140 -8.45 -17.26 -6.45
CA ILE A 140 -9.74 -16.77 -6.88
C ILE A 140 -10.38 -17.87 -7.73
N SER A 141 -11.32 -18.57 -7.14
CA SER A 141 -12.15 -19.51 -7.89
C SER A 141 -13.00 -18.77 -8.90
N CYS A 142 -12.92 -19.15 -10.17
CA CYS A 142 -13.79 -18.62 -11.25
C CYS A 142 -15.29 -18.78 -10.91
N THR A 143 -15.61 -19.64 -9.96
CA THR A 143 -16.97 -19.90 -9.49
C THR A 143 -17.41 -18.99 -8.35
N ARG A 144 -16.50 -18.34 -7.62
CA ARG A 144 -16.81 -17.47 -6.48
C ARG A 144 -17.00 -15.99 -6.84
N GLY A 145 -16.62 -15.58 -8.04
CA GLY A 145 -16.72 -14.18 -8.45
C GLY A 145 -15.56 -13.32 -7.95
N LYS A 146 -15.84 -12.04 -7.67
CA LYS A 146 -14.84 -11.03 -7.28
C LYS A 146 -14.18 -11.37 -5.95
N PRO A 147 -12.86 -11.07 -5.79
CA PRO A 147 -12.17 -11.27 -4.51
C PRO A 147 -12.76 -10.35 -3.44
N THR A 148 -12.77 -10.83 -2.22
CA THR A 148 -13.05 -9.98 -1.06
C THR A 148 -11.88 -9.01 -0.84
N ASN A 149 -12.13 -7.92 -0.11
CA ASN A 149 -11.07 -6.97 0.26
C ASN A 149 -9.90 -7.68 0.96
N SER A 150 -10.22 -8.58 1.88
CA SER A 150 -9.21 -9.34 2.64
C SER A 150 -8.37 -10.25 1.74
N GLU A 151 -9.01 -10.96 0.82
CA GLU A 151 -8.31 -11.80 -0.16
C GLU A 151 -7.41 -10.97 -1.05
N PHE A 152 -7.91 -9.83 -1.57
CA PHE A 152 -7.14 -8.96 -2.43
C PHE A 152 -5.89 -8.42 -1.72
N ILE A 153 -6.06 -7.81 -0.56
CA ILE A 153 -4.96 -7.23 0.23
C ILE A 153 -3.95 -8.31 0.62
N SER A 154 -4.43 -9.45 1.13
CA SER A 154 -3.54 -10.53 1.59
C SER A 154 -2.76 -11.18 0.45
N CYS A 155 -3.38 -11.42 -0.70
CA CYS A 155 -2.70 -12.02 -1.85
C CYS A 155 -1.59 -11.10 -2.37
N VAL A 156 -1.90 -9.82 -2.58
CA VAL A 156 -0.92 -8.85 -3.09
C VAL A 156 0.20 -8.64 -2.07
N ALA A 157 -0.11 -8.46 -0.79
CA ALA A 157 0.91 -8.27 0.25
C ALA A 157 1.83 -9.49 0.39
N ASN A 158 1.30 -10.71 0.34
CA ASN A 158 2.11 -11.93 0.42
C ASN A 158 3.01 -12.10 -0.81
N GLN A 159 2.52 -11.80 -2.02
CA GLN A 159 3.31 -11.84 -3.24
C GLN A 159 4.50 -10.87 -3.16
N LEU A 160 4.24 -9.62 -2.80
CA LEU A 160 5.28 -8.61 -2.67
C LEU A 160 6.30 -8.94 -1.57
N ARG A 161 5.86 -9.55 -0.47
CA ARG A 161 6.78 -10.00 0.58
C ARG A 161 7.77 -11.05 0.08
N LEU A 162 7.31 -11.99 -0.73
CA LEU A 162 8.19 -12.99 -1.34
C LEU A 162 9.21 -12.32 -2.27
N GLU A 163 8.77 -11.38 -3.11
CA GLU A 163 9.66 -10.61 -4.00
C GLU A 163 10.75 -9.85 -3.22
N VAL A 164 10.39 -9.24 -2.08
CA VAL A 164 11.36 -8.52 -1.22
C VAL A 164 12.36 -9.47 -0.58
N GLN A 165 11.94 -10.68 -0.17
CA GLN A 165 12.82 -11.68 0.43
C GLN A 165 13.80 -12.29 -0.58
N GLU A 166 13.43 -12.39 -1.84
CA GLU A 166 14.31 -12.92 -2.91
C GLU A 166 15.39 -11.91 -3.34
N GLN A 167 15.22 -10.63 -3.06
CA GLN A 167 16.16 -9.55 -3.43
C GLN A 167 17.15 -9.20 -2.31
N GLY A 168 17.01 -9.74 -1.13
CA GLY A 168 17.90 -9.55 0.03
C GLY A 168 18.78 -10.75 0.27
#